data_02629962a617c46e25cbc4bbe9c284de
#
_entry.id   02629962a617c46e25cbc4bbe9c284de
#
_cell.length_a   1.000
_cell.length_b   1.000
_cell.length_c   1.000
_cell.angle_alpha   90.00
_cell.angle_beta   90.00
_cell.angle_gamma   90.00
#
_symmetry.space_group_name_H-M   'P 1'
#
loop_
_entity.id
_entity.type
_entity.pdbx_description
1 polymer ?
#
loop_
_entity_poly.entity_id
_entity_poly.type
_entity_poly.pdbx_seq_one_letter_code
_entity_poly.pdbx_strand_id
1 'polypeptide(L)'
;MNMKKILMFFLLMASISSFSQESLTIDEALSRVGNNKESYEFKSFENTKEATDIRIKDNKLGDFNGVTISSSYNITENNFEDRDRKYDKTFQNKASYGPFFVNYNFVERDRSYVSYGVEKNLKDVFYSKYKSNIKVYDYQQELNKISYDKTIENKKINLVNLYNDILNTKNELEYRRKAYEHYKVDLDKFKKSYELGASPKINLESAELEAEDSKLQIDILETKLKSLYEIGKTDYNIDFENYKLVDFIDNNESIEKLLANYMEKD
;
A
#
# COMPACT_ATOMS: atom_id res chain seq x y z
N MET A 1 -52.30 30.96 -18.88
CA MET A 1 -51.31 29.85 -18.95
C MET A 1 -50.94 29.49 -17.51
N ASN A 2 -51.28 28.27 -17.08
CA ASN A 2 -51.28 27.88 -15.66
C ASN A 2 -49.86 27.84 -15.08
N MET A 3 -49.57 28.64 -14.05
CA MET A 3 -48.29 28.73 -13.31
C MET A 3 -47.75 27.35 -12.87
N LYS A 4 -48.65 26.38 -12.59
CA LYS A 4 -48.28 24.99 -12.31
C LYS A 4 -47.63 24.27 -13.51
N LYS A 5 -48.00 24.58 -14.75
CA LYS A 5 -47.37 23.98 -15.95
C LYS A 5 -46.02 24.58 -16.25
N ILE A 6 -45.79 25.86 -15.89
CA ILE A 6 -44.49 26.52 -16.01
C ILE A 6 -43.50 25.97 -14.94
N LEU A 7 -43.98 25.76 -13.71
CA LEU A 7 -43.18 25.17 -12.65
C LEU A 7 -42.78 23.72 -12.95
N MET A 8 -43.69 22.94 -13.55
CA MET A 8 -43.45 21.55 -13.95
C MET A 8 -42.46 21.46 -15.14
N PHE A 9 -42.46 22.45 -16.04
CA PHE A 9 -41.50 22.55 -17.15
C PHE A 9 -40.10 22.96 -16.66
N PHE A 10 -39.99 23.84 -15.65
CA PHE A 10 -38.75 24.18 -15.00
C PHE A 10 -38.16 23.02 -14.16
N LEU A 11 -39.03 22.22 -13.51
CA LEU A 11 -38.61 20.99 -12.80
C LEU A 11 -38.15 19.91 -13.77
N LEU A 12 -38.74 19.80 -14.96
CA LEU A 12 -38.29 18.86 -16.01
C LEU A 12 -37.01 19.33 -16.70
N MET A 13 -36.77 20.64 -16.81
CA MET A 13 -35.54 21.19 -17.36
C MET A 13 -34.38 21.10 -16.34
N ALA A 14 -34.65 21.12 -15.04
CA ALA A 14 -33.65 20.91 -14.00
C ALA A 14 -33.21 19.45 -13.85
N SER A 15 -33.97 18.49 -14.42
CA SER A 15 -33.61 17.07 -14.41
C SER A 15 -32.80 16.62 -15.65
N ILE A 16 -32.60 17.52 -16.62
CA ILE A 16 -31.63 17.34 -17.71
C ILE A 16 -30.32 18.07 -17.27
N SER A 17 -29.86 17.85 -16.04
CA SER A 17 -28.44 17.91 -15.79
C SER A 17 -27.84 16.78 -16.61
N SER A 18 -27.39 17.10 -17.82
CA SER A 18 -26.48 16.24 -18.56
C SER A 18 -25.44 15.76 -17.55
N PHE A 19 -25.44 14.46 -17.25
CA PHE A 19 -24.31 13.79 -16.61
C PHE A 19 -23.15 13.92 -17.60
N SER A 20 -22.54 15.10 -17.63
CA SER A 20 -21.24 15.27 -18.23
C SER A 20 -20.33 14.41 -17.35
N GLN A 21 -19.98 13.26 -17.86
CA GLN A 21 -19.01 12.40 -17.22
C GLN A 21 -17.77 13.26 -16.97
N GLU A 22 -17.38 13.41 -15.71
CA GLU A 22 -16.23 14.23 -15.31
C GLU A 22 -14.98 13.70 -16.02
N SER A 23 -14.19 14.58 -16.60
CA SER A 23 -12.93 14.17 -17.25
C SER A 23 -11.88 13.91 -16.18
N LEU A 24 -11.16 12.80 -16.31
CA LEU A 24 -10.00 12.45 -15.46
C LEU A 24 -8.76 12.44 -16.33
N THR A 25 -7.80 13.29 -15.98
CA THR A 25 -6.47 13.28 -16.57
C THR A 25 -5.55 12.35 -15.80
N ILE A 26 -4.45 11.92 -16.45
CA ILE A 26 -3.44 11.09 -15.77
C ILE A 26 -2.79 11.83 -14.60
N ASP A 27 -2.54 13.14 -14.73
CA ASP A 27 -1.92 13.94 -13.67
C ASP A 27 -2.81 14.02 -12.42
N GLU A 28 -4.13 14.16 -12.61
CA GLU A 28 -5.09 14.11 -11.51
C GLU A 28 -5.11 12.73 -10.82
N ALA A 29 -5.09 11.66 -11.61
CA ALA A 29 -5.04 10.30 -11.10
C ALA A 29 -3.74 10.05 -10.29
N LEU A 30 -2.58 10.49 -10.81
CA LEU A 30 -1.28 10.39 -10.15
C LEU A 30 -1.22 11.19 -8.85
N SER A 31 -1.83 12.39 -8.84
CA SER A 31 -1.89 13.22 -7.63
C SER A 31 -2.66 12.56 -6.49
N ARG A 32 -3.73 11.83 -6.82
CA ARG A 32 -4.53 11.08 -5.83
C ARG A 32 -3.71 9.98 -5.15
N VAL A 33 -2.83 9.28 -5.90
CA VAL A 33 -1.96 8.23 -5.34
C VAL A 33 -0.92 8.82 -4.39
N GLY A 34 -0.26 9.93 -4.79
CA GLY A 34 0.81 10.54 -3.98
C GLY A 34 0.31 11.14 -2.65
N ASN A 35 -0.94 11.58 -2.60
CA ASN A 35 -1.52 12.28 -1.46
C ASN A 35 -2.43 11.42 -0.56
N ASN A 36 -2.57 10.12 -0.85
CA ASN A 36 -3.46 9.24 -0.09
C ASN A 36 -2.86 8.82 1.25
N LYS A 37 -3.12 9.62 2.30
CA LYS A 37 -2.71 9.33 3.69
C LYS A 37 -3.45 8.15 4.33
N GLU A 38 -4.52 7.69 3.73
CA GLU A 38 -5.27 6.53 4.21
C GLU A 38 -4.78 5.21 3.60
N SER A 39 -3.88 5.27 2.63
CA SER A 39 -3.31 4.07 2.01
C SER A 39 -2.58 3.20 3.04
N TYR A 40 -2.60 1.90 2.80
CA TYR A 40 -1.87 0.94 3.64
C TYR A 40 -0.37 1.27 3.68
N GLU A 41 0.21 1.66 2.56
CA GLU A 41 1.62 2.02 2.43
C GLU A 41 1.99 3.21 3.33
N PHE A 42 1.17 4.26 3.33
CA PHE A 42 1.39 5.42 4.18
C PHE A 42 1.27 5.07 5.67
N LYS A 43 0.22 4.36 6.06
CA LYS A 43 0.01 3.93 7.45
C LYS A 43 1.13 3.01 7.93
N SER A 44 1.59 2.09 7.08
CA SER A 44 2.71 1.20 7.40
C SER A 44 4.02 1.98 7.58
N PHE A 45 4.27 2.96 6.72
CA PHE A 45 5.43 3.85 6.84
C PHE A 45 5.39 4.66 8.15
N GLU A 46 4.26 5.32 8.46
CA GLU A 46 4.09 6.12 9.70
C GLU A 46 4.25 5.24 10.95
N ASN A 47 3.64 4.05 10.99
CA ASN A 47 3.79 3.13 12.12
C ASN A 47 5.25 2.70 12.32
N THR A 48 5.98 2.42 11.24
CA THR A 48 7.39 2.02 11.30
C THR A 48 8.26 3.19 11.78
N LYS A 49 7.95 4.41 11.34
CA LYS A 49 8.61 5.63 11.78
C LYS A 49 8.38 5.86 13.27
N GLU A 50 7.12 5.81 13.73
CA GLU A 50 6.78 5.98 15.14
C GLU A 50 7.48 4.94 16.03
N ALA A 51 7.47 3.68 15.62
CA ALA A 51 8.18 2.62 16.36
C ALA A 51 9.69 2.89 16.45
N THR A 52 10.28 3.44 15.39
CA THR A 52 11.71 3.78 15.38
C THR A 52 11.99 5.01 16.23
N ASP A 53 11.11 6.03 16.22
CA ASP A 53 11.20 7.20 17.09
C ASP A 53 11.14 6.83 18.57
N ILE A 54 10.28 5.89 18.95
CA ILE A 54 10.22 5.34 20.31
C ILE A 54 11.57 4.69 20.68
N ARG A 55 12.13 3.86 19.80
CA ARG A 55 13.44 3.23 20.03
C ARG A 55 14.57 4.24 20.16
N ILE A 56 14.58 5.30 19.36
CA ILE A 56 15.55 6.40 19.47
C ILE A 56 15.39 7.09 20.82
N LYS A 57 14.16 7.38 21.25
CA LYS A 57 13.86 8.01 22.54
C LYS A 57 14.34 7.14 23.70
N ASP A 58 14.07 5.83 23.66
CA ASP A 58 14.54 4.89 24.68
C ASP A 58 16.06 4.84 24.73
N ASN A 59 16.74 4.81 23.60
CA ASN A 59 18.21 4.85 23.57
C ASN A 59 18.80 6.18 24.01
N LYS A 60 18.07 7.32 23.87
CA LYS A 60 18.49 8.61 24.43
C LYS A 60 18.46 8.61 25.96
N LEU A 61 17.54 7.87 26.59
CA LEU A 61 17.52 7.67 28.03
C LEU A 61 18.69 6.81 28.51
N GLY A 62 19.23 5.95 27.64
CA GLY A 62 20.40 5.12 27.92
C GLY A 62 20.15 4.19 29.09
N ASP A 63 21.05 4.23 30.07
CA ASP A 63 20.95 3.40 31.29
C ASP A 63 19.75 3.77 32.17
N PHE A 64 19.16 4.96 32.00
CA PHE A 64 18.05 5.46 32.80
C PHE A 64 16.66 5.12 32.25
N ASN A 65 16.58 4.12 31.36
CA ASN A 65 15.32 3.70 30.72
C ASN A 65 14.46 2.76 31.61
N GLY A 66 14.41 3.04 32.90
CA GLY A 66 13.51 2.34 33.82
C GLY A 66 14.20 1.72 35.02
N VAL A 67 13.38 1.20 35.91
CA VAL A 67 13.82 0.49 37.13
C VAL A 67 13.84 -1.00 36.81
N THR A 68 14.94 -1.67 37.10
CA THR A 68 15.05 -3.13 37.01
C THR A 68 15.01 -3.73 38.40
N ILE A 69 14.14 -4.71 38.63
CA ILE A 69 14.06 -5.48 39.84
C ILE A 69 14.38 -6.92 39.50
N SER A 70 15.34 -7.50 40.19
CA SER A 70 15.69 -8.92 40.06
C SER A 70 15.70 -9.61 41.44
N SER A 71 15.26 -10.85 41.46
CA SER A 71 15.30 -11.70 42.64
C SER A 71 15.99 -13.00 42.25
N SER A 72 16.90 -13.47 43.09
CA SER A 72 17.54 -14.76 42.90
C SER A 72 17.56 -15.53 44.23
N TYR A 73 17.41 -16.83 44.10
CA TYR A 73 17.52 -17.77 45.22
C TYR A 73 18.57 -18.80 44.85
N ASN A 74 19.64 -18.90 45.66
CA ASN A 74 20.75 -19.79 45.43
C ASN A 74 20.88 -20.78 46.59
N ILE A 75 21.14 -22.03 46.27
CA ILE A 75 21.50 -23.08 47.21
C ILE A 75 22.90 -23.55 46.82
N THR A 76 23.85 -23.40 47.72
CA THR A 76 25.22 -23.86 47.52
C THR A 76 25.53 -25.04 48.44
N GLU A 77 26.00 -26.13 47.90
CA GLU A 77 26.45 -27.27 48.65
C GLU A 77 27.85 -27.02 49.21
N ASN A 78 28.02 -27.20 50.53
CA ASN A 78 29.29 -27.07 51.19
C ASN A 78 29.94 -28.45 51.33
N ASN A 79 31.08 -28.62 50.66
CA ASN A 79 31.85 -29.86 50.68
C ASN A 79 32.97 -29.86 51.75
N PHE A 80 32.97 -28.90 52.70
CA PHE A 80 33.96 -28.84 53.77
C PHE A 80 33.53 -29.71 54.93
N GLU A 81 34.39 -30.69 55.29
CA GLU A 81 34.09 -31.69 56.36
C GLU A 81 33.85 -31.10 57.77
N ASP A 82 34.20 -29.82 57.97
CA ASP A 82 34.18 -29.15 59.28
C ASP A 82 32.97 -28.22 59.50
N ARG A 83 31.99 -28.23 58.61
CA ARG A 83 30.76 -27.40 58.75
C ARG A 83 29.53 -28.27 58.97
N ASP A 84 28.84 -27.99 60.05
CA ASP A 84 27.50 -28.61 60.39
C ASP A 84 26.42 -28.36 59.30
N ARG A 85 26.77 -27.68 58.22
CA ARG A 85 25.79 -27.34 57.17
C ARG A 85 26.18 -27.99 55.87
N LYS A 86 25.29 -28.78 55.33
CA LYS A 86 25.40 -29.35 54.02
C LYS A 86 25.09 -28.35 52.87
N TYR A 87 24.21 -27.38 53.16
CA TYR A 87 23.72 -26.40 52.18
C TYR A 87 23.67 -25.00 52.81
N ASP A 88 24.14 -24.00 52.04
CA ASP A 88 23.91 -22.57 52.32
C ASP A 88 22.85 -22.05 51.35
N LYS A 89 21.82 -21.41 51.91
CA LYS A 89 20.74 -20.81 51.11
C LYS A 89 20.84 -19.30 51.17
N THR A 90 20.88 -18.67 50.00
CA THR A 90 20.90 -17.22 49.90
C THR A 90 19.76 -16.72 49.06
N PHE A 91 19.13 -15.67 49.50
CA PHE A 91 18.08 -14.96 48.75
C PHE A 91 18.53 -13.53 48.54
N GLN A 92 18.55 -13.08 47.28
CA GLN A 92 19.06 -11.79 46.89
C GLN A 92 18.01 -11.03 46.08
N ASN A 93 17.71 -9.80 46.49
CA ASN A 93 16.86 -8.86 45.74
C ASN A 93 17.69 -7.65 45.35
N LYS A 94 17.76 -7.36 44.06
CA LYS A 94 18.47 -6.21 43.54
C LYS A 94 17.45 -5.31 42.82
N ALA A 95 17.38 -4.03 43.20
CA ALA A 95 16.73 -2.97 42.46
C ALA A 95 17.78 -2.05 41.87
N SER A 96 17.67 -1.70 40.58
CA SER A 96 18.60 -0.77 39.94
C SER A 96 17.89 0.24 39.07
N TYR A 97 18.47 1.45 39.00
CA TYR A 97 18.03 2.53 38.12
C TYR A 97 19.28 3.19 37.51
N GLY A 98 19.45 3.05 36.22
CA GLY A 98 20.69 3.42 35.57
C GLY A 98 21.87 2.62 36.13
N PRO A 99 22.99 3.31 36.44
CA PRO A 99 24.16 2.67 37.06
C PRO A 99 24.02 2.45 38.56
N PHE A 100 22.97 2.97 39.20
CA PHE A 100 22.76 2.85 40.65
C PHE A 100 22.01 1.58 40.98
N PHE A 101 22.43 0.93 42.07
CA PHE A 101 21.74 -0.25 42.57
C PHE A 101 21.65 -0.26 44.10
N VAL A 102 20.58 -0.94 44.57
CA VAL A 102 20.42 -1.37 45.94
C VAL A 102 20.19 -2.87 45.91
N ASN A 103 20.91 -3.60 46.69
CA ASN A 103 20.83 -5.05 46.80
C ASN A 103 20.62 -5.47 48.24
N TYR A 104 19.58 -6.27 48.52
CA TYR A 104 19.31 -6.89 49.77
C TYR A 104 19.66 -8.37 49.69
N ASN A 105 20.61 -8.81 50.51
CA ASN A 105 21.04 -10.20 50.60
C ASN A 105 20.58 -10.80 51.92
N PHE A 106 19.78 -11.82 51.84
CA PHE A 106 19.40 -12.66 52.96
C PHE A 106 20.20 -13.97 52.91
N VAL A 107 20.95 -14.28 53.95
CA VAL A 107 21.70 -15.53 54.06
C VAL A 107 21.10 -16.32 55.21
N GLU A 108 20.70 -17.56 54.97
CA GLU A 108 20.12 -18.41 56.00
C GLU A 108 21.08 -18.60 57.16
N ARG A 109 20.63 -18.25 58.39
CA ARG A 109 21.40 -18.34 59.64
C ARG A 109 22.66 -17.43 59.73
N ASP A 110 22.76 -16.47 58.85
CA ASP A 110 23.81 -15.45 58.89
C ASP A 110 23.18 -14.04 58.89
N ARG A 111 24.01 -12.99 59.01
CA ARG A 111 23.48 -11.61 59.00
C ARG A 111 23.03 -11.22 57.60
N SER A 112 21.75 -10.84 57.47
CA SER A 112 21.31 -10.17 56.26
C SER A 112 21.98 -8.81 56.15
N TYR A 113 22.33 -8.43 54.91
CA TYR A 113 22.94 -7.13 54.66
C TYR A 113 22.37 -6.45 53.43
N VAL A 114 22.43 -5.13 53.45
CA VAL A 114 22.08 -4.27 52.30
C VAL A 114 23.38 -3.74 51.70
N SER A 115 23.54 -3.86 50.38
CA SER A 115 24.60 -3.22 49.67
C SER A 115 24.02 -2.26 48.65
N TYR A 116 24.67 -1.15 48.40
CA TYR A 116 24.32 -0.18 47.41
C TYR A 116 25.59 0.35 46.70
N GLY A 117 25.42 0.81 45.49
CA GLY A 117 26.58 1.29 44.75
C GLY A 117 26.26 1.73 43.33
N VAL A 118 27.35 1.90 42.60
CA VAL A 118 27.35 2.24 41.18
C VAL A 118 28.03 1.12 40.43
N GLU A 119 27.30 0.55 39.46
CA GLU A 119 27.82 -0.51 38.59
C GLU A 119 27.75 -0.04 37.14
N LYS A 120 28.88 0.05 36.45
CA LYS A 120 28.94 0.40 35.05
C LYS A 120 30.04 -0.39 34.36
N ASN A 121 29.73 -0.94 33.18
CA ASN A 121 30.71 -1.61 32.37
C ASN A 121 31.72 -0.56 31.82
N LEU A 122 33.01 -0.78 31.98
CA LEU A 122 34.07 0.11 31.48
C LEU A 122 33.98 0.34 29.97
N LYS A 123 33.60 -0.69 29.22
CA LYS A 123 33.37 -0.58 27.77
C LYS A 123 32.28 0.47 27.43
N ASP A 124 31.19 0.52 28.22
CA ASP A 124 30.10 1.46 28.03
C ASP A 124 30.43 2.90 28.43
N VAL A 125 31.52 3.08 29.21
CA VAL A 125 32.07 4.42 29.52
C VAL A 125 32.76 5.01 28.29
N PHE A 126 33.51 4.21 27.54
CA PHE A 126 34.27 4.68 26.36
C PHE A 126 33.49 4.55 25.06
N TYR A 127 32.64 3.53 24.95
CA TYR A 127 31.84 3.24 23.74
C TYR A 127 30.38 3.09 24.10
N SER A 128 29.65 4.19 24.01
CA SER A 128 28.20 4.16 24.28
C SER A 128 27.47 3.38 23.18
N LYS A 129 27.02 2.16 23.52
CA LYS A 129 26.14 1.36 22.64
C LYS A 129 24.86 2.11 22.24
N TYR A 130 24.35 2.96 23.12
CA TYR A 130 23.15 3.76 22.88
C TYR A 130 23.34 4.77 21.75
N LYS A 131 24.50 5.47 21.70
CA LYS A 131 24.82 6.37 20.59
C LYS A 131 24.96 5.63 19.27
N SER A 132 25.54 4.43 19.30
CA SER A 132 25.64 3.58 18.10
C SER A 132 24.26 3.12 17.64
N ASN A 133 23.40 2.68 18.55
CA ASN A 133 22.05 2.27 18.24
C ASN A 133 21.22 3.43 17.64
N ILE A 134 21.33 4.64 18.20
CA ILE A 134 20.63 5.82 17.66
C ILE A 134 21.01 6.03 16.20
N LYS A 135 22.32 6.00 15.86
CA LYS A 135 22.76 6.13 14.46
C LYS A 135 22.18 5.04 13.55
N VAL A 136 22.12 3.80 14.04
CA VAL A 136 21.52 2.69 13.29
C VAL A 136 20.04 2.95 13.03
N TYR A 137 19.31 3.44 14.03
CA TYR A 137 17.90 3.77 13.88
C TYR A 137 17.66 4.98 12.96
N ASP A 138 18.53 6.00 13.01
CA ASP A 138 18.48 7.13 12.08
C ASP A 138 18.65 6.66 10.62
N TYR A 139 19.65 5.81 10.34
CA TYR A 139 19.79 5.18 9.02
C TYR A 139 18.60 4.30 8.63
N GLN A 140 18.03 3.59 9.60
CA GLN A 140 16.83 2.77 9.35
C GLN A 140 15.63 3.63 8.95
N GLN A 141 15.46 4.81 9.57
CA GLN A 141 14.42 5.76 9.16
C GLN A 141 14.64 6.29 7.75
N GLU A 142 15.88 6.63 7.39
CA GLU A 142 16.22 7.08 6.05
C GLU A 142 15.93 5.98 5.00
N LEU A 143 16.36 4.75 5.26
CA LEU A 143 16.08 3.60 4.39
C LEU A 143 14.57 3.32 4.25
N ASN A 144 13.82 3.43 5.34
CA ASN A 144 12.36 3.25 5.31
C ASN A 144 11.70 4.34 4.47
N LYS A 145 12.17 5.59 4.54
CA LYS A 145 11.68 6.69 3.72
C LYS A 145 11.96 6.42 2.24
N ILE A 146 13.19 6.07 1.89
CA ILE A 146 13.58 5.74 0.50
C ILE A 146 12.72 4.56 -0.03
N SER A 147 12.51 3.54 0.79
CA SER A 147 11.68 2.39 0.42
C SER A 147 10.22 2.79 0.19
N TYR A 148 9.67 3.66 1.03
CA TYR A 148 8.33 4.21 0.87
C TYR A 148 8.21 5.03 -0.43
N ASP A 149 9.14 5.96 -0.66
CA ASP A 149 9.16 6.81 -1.86
C ASP A 149 9.21 5.94 -3.13
N LYS A 150 10.08 4.93 -3.15
CA LYS A 150 10.15 3.95 -4.24
C LYS A 150 8.85 3.16 -4.44
N THR A 151 8.18 2.79 -3.37
CA THR A 151 6.88 2.09 -3.44
C THR A 151 5.82 2.98 -4.08
N ILE A 152 5.77 4.26 -3.72
CA ILE A 152 4.86 5.23 -4.31
C ILE A 152 5.17 5.48 -5.79
N GLU A 153 6.45 5.59 -6.17
CA GLU A 153 6.86 5.72 -7.57
C GLU A 153 6.42 4.51 -8.41
N ASN A 154 6.68 3.30 -7.94
CA ASN A 154 6.23 2.08 -8.60
C ASN A 154 4.70 2.04 -8.75
N LYS A 155 3.97 2.46 -7.71
CA LYS A 155 2.51 2.53 -7.74
C LYS A 155 2.01 3.53 -8.79
N LYS A 156 2.70 4.67 -8.95
CA LYS A 156 2.40 5.65 -10.01
C LYS A 156 2.65 5.08 -11.40
N ILE A 157 3.76 4.38 -11.60
CA ILE A 157 4.07 3.72 -12.89
C ILE A 157 2.98 2.69 -13.25
N ASN A 158 2.59 1.86 -12.28
CA ASN A 158 1.53 0.87 -12.49
C ASN A 158 0.18 1.53 -12.79
N LEU A 159 -0.12 2.69 -12.17
CA LEU A 159 -1.32 3.45 -12.47
C LEU A 159 -1.32 4.00 -13.90
N VAL A 160 -0.17 4.49 -14.40
CA VAL A 160 -0.02 4.92 -15.80
C VAL A 160 -0.30 3.77 -16.76
N ASN A 161 0.24 2.58 -16.48
CA ASN A 161 -0.01 1.40 -17.29
C ASN A 161 -1.49 1.00 -17.26
N LEU A 162 -2.12 0.98 -16.08
CA LEU A 162 -3.55 0.70 -15.94
C LEU A 162 -4.41 1.70 -16.72
N TYR A 163 -4.10 2.99 -16.62
CA TYR A 163 -4.80 4.04 -17.34
C TYR A 163 -4.72 3.83 -18.87
N ASN A 164 -3.54 3.52 -19.37
CA ASN A 164 -3.30 3.19 -20.78
C ASN A 164 -4.06 1.94 -21.21
N ASP A 165 -4.04 0.90 -20.39
CA ASP A 165 -4.74 -0.35 -20.70
C ASP A 165 -6.26 -0.14 -20.76
N ILE A 166 -6.82 0.70 -19.90
CA ILE A 166 -8.23 1.07 -19.95
C ILE A 166 -8.54 1.84 -21.23
N LEU A 167 -7.74 2.87 -21.59
CA LEU A 167 -7.93 3.65 -22.82
C LEU A 167 -7.86 2.76 -24.05
N ASN A 168 -6.82 1.95 -24.18
CA ASN A 168 -6.63 1.05 -25.31
C ASN A 168 -7.78 0.05 -25.43
N THR A 169 -8.20 -0.54 -24.29
CA THR A 169 -9.31 -1.50 -24.28
C THR A 169 -10.64 -0.83 -24.68
N LYS A 170 -10.91 0.40 -24.23
CA LYS A 170 -12.09 1.18 -24.67
C LYS A 170 -12.05 1.46 -26.18
N ASN A 171 -10.92 1.90 -26.70
CA ASN A 171 -10.77 2.20 -28.14
C ASN A 171 -10.92 0.93 -28.99
N GLU A 172 -10.32 -0.17 -28.55
CA GLU A 172 -10.46 -1.46 -29.25
C GLU A 172 -11.91 -1.96 -29.21
N LEU A 173 -12.57 -1.84 -28.07
CA LEU A 173 -13.98 -2.21 -27.92
C LEU A 173 -14.89 -1.42 -28.87
N GLU A 174 -14.68 -0.11 -28.99
CA GLU A 174 -15.42 0.74 -29.94
C GLU A 174 -15.18 0.31 -31.39
N TYR A 175 -13.92 0.03 -31.74
CA TYR A 175 -13.56 -0.47 -33.07
C TYR A 175 -14.24 -1.83 -33.36
N ARG A 176 -14.18 -2.79 -32.44
CA ARG A 176 -14.80 -4.12 -32.58
C ARG A 176 -16.32 -4.04 -32.68
N ARG A 177 -16.96 -3.15 -31.92
CA ARG A 177 -18.41 -2.92 -32.04
C ARG A 177 -18.80 -2.40 -33.43
N LYS A 178 -18.03 -1.46 -34.01
CA LYS A 178 -18.24 -0.99 -35.38
C LYS A 178 -18.04 -2.13 -36.40
N ALA A 179 -17.00 -2.93 -36.26
CA ALA A 179 -16.74 -4.07 -37.12
C ALA A 179 -17.89 -5.11 -37.03
N TYR A 180 -18.38 -5.40 -35.84
CA TYR A 180 -19.51 -6.32 -35.63
C TYR A 180 -20.78 -5.85 -36.35
N GLU A 181 -21.07 -4.55 -36.34
CA GLU A 181 -22.24 -4.04 -37.11
C GLU A 181 -22.07 -4.27 -38.64
N HIS A 182 -20.86 -4.21 -39.19
CA HIS A 182 -20.59 -4.59 -40.59
C HIS A 182 -20.83 -6.08 -40.83
N TYR A 183 -20.31 -6.95 -39.96
CA TYR A 183 -20.52 -8.41 -40.06
C TYR A 183 -22.00 -8.79 -39.99
N LYS A 184 -22.79 -8.10 -39.17
CA LYS A 184 -24.27 -8.29 -39.13
C LYS A 184 -24.95 -7.94 -40.45
N VAL A 185 -24.54 -6.83 -41.07
CA VAL A 185 -25.08 -6.43 -42.38
C VAL A 185 -24.71 -7.44 -43.46
N ASP A 186 -23.51 -7.96 -43.45
CA ASP A 186 -23.07 -8.94 -44.45
C ASP A 186 -23.72 -10.32 -44.21
N LEU A 187 -23.90 -10.73 -42.97
CA LEU A 187 -24.65 -11.92 -42.59
C LEU A 187 -26.11 -11.84 -43.15
N ASP A 188 -26.77 -10.72 -42.97
CA ASP A 188 -28.13 -10.51 -43.50
C ASP A 188 -28.18 -10.59 -45.03
N LYS A 189 -27.16 -10.08 -45.72
CA LYS A 189 -27.04 -10.19 -47.18
C LYS A 189 -26.89 -11.64 -47.62
N PHE A 190 -25.93 -12.39 -46.99
CA PHE A 190 -25.72 -13.80 -47.32
C PHE A 190 -26.93 -14.67 -46.99
N LYS A 191 -27.62 -14.39 -45.92
CA LYS A 191 -28.87 -15.07 -45.56
C LYS A 191 -29.93 -14.92 -46.62
N LYS A 192 -30.20 -13.68 -47.06
CA LYS A 192 -31.16 -13.38 -48.16
C LYS A 192 -30.72 -14.01 -49.49
N SER A 193 -29.41 -13.95 -49.82
CA SER A 193 -28.87 -14.54 -51.05
C SER A 193 -28.99 -16.07 -51.05
N TYR A 194 -28.79 -16.71 -49.91
CA TYR A 194 -28.99 -18.15 -49.75
C TYR A 194 -30.46 -18.53 -49.87
N GLU A 195 -31.38 -17.81 -49.23
CA GLU A 195 -32.81 -18.01 -49.32
C GLU A 195 -33.34 -17.89 -50.76
N LEU A 196 -32.74 -17.04 -51.58
CA LEU A 196 -33.03 -16.87 -53.02
C LEU A 196 -32.28 -17.89 -53.92
N GLY A 197 -31.51 -18.81 -53.33
CA GLY A 197 -30.72 -19.79 -54.07
C GLY A 197 -29.54 -19.19 -54.86
N ALA A 198 -29.16 -17.93 -54.59
CA ALA A 198 -28.10 -17.22 -55.30
C ALA A 198 -26.72 -17.37 -54.64
N SER A 199 -26.63 -17.92 -53.43
CA SER A 199 -25.35 -18.15 -52.71
C SER A 199 -25.31 -19.58 -52.13
N PRO A 200 -24.14 -20.24 -52.15
CA PRO A 200 -23.99 -21.55 -51.54
C PRO A 200 -24.04 -21.42 -49.99
N LYS A 201 -24.45 -22.50 -49.32
CA LYS A 201 -24.60 -22.57 -47.86
C LYS A 201 -23.30 -22.23 -47.09
N ILE A 202 -22.16 -22.62 -47.67
CA ILE A 202 -20.85 -22.39 -47.07
C ILE A 202 -20.57 -20.87 -46.84
N ASN A 203 -21.08 -19.98 -47.74
CA ASN A 203 -20.88 -18.54 -47.58
C ASN A 203 -21.71 -17.99 -46.42
N LEU A 204 -22.93 -18.54 -46.21
CA LEU A 204 -23.78 -18.20 -45.06
C LEU A 204 -23.11 -18.67 -43.75
N GLU A 205 -22.68 -19.92 -43.71
CA GLU A 205 -21.98 -20.49 -42.53
C GLU A 205 -20.73 -19.71 -42.19
N SER A 206 -19.93 -19.27 -43.18
CA SER A 206 -18.77 -18.43 -42.96
C SER A 206 -19.14 -17.07 -42.35
N ALA A 207 -20.17 -16.42 -42.87
CA ALA A 207 -20.65 -15.14 -42.35
C ALA A 207 -21.22 -15.26 -40.91
N GLU A 208 -21.88 -16.38 -40.59
CA GLU A 208 -22.35 -16.68 -39.24
C GLU A 208 -21.18 -16.81 -38.26
N LEU A 209 -20.15 -17.56 -38.63
CA LEU A 209 -18.94 -17.73 -37.82
C LEU A 209 -18.18 -16.41 -37.60
N GLU A 210 -18.05 -15.58 -38.65
CA GLU A 210 -17.40 -14.26 -38.53
C GLU A 210 -18.16 -13.32 -37.59
N ALA A 211 -19.50 -13.29 -37.67
CA ALA A 211 -20.32 -12.50 -36.77
C ALA A 211 -20.26 -13.02 -35.32
N GLU A 212 -20.27 -14.35 -35.12
CA GLU A 212 -20.16 -14.97 -33.80
C GLU A 212 -18.79 -14.72 -33.17
N ASP A 213 -17.68 -14.90 -33.92
CA ASP A 213 -16.34 -14.60 -33.46
C ASP A 213 -16.19 -13.13 -33.06
N SER A 214 -16.68 -12.22 -33.92
CA SER A 214 -16.62 -10.80 -33.62
C SER A 214 -17.40 -10.43 -32.36
N LYS A 215 -18.53 -11.07 -32.09
CA LYS A 215 -19.29 -10.91 -30.86
C LYS A 215 -18.51 -11.41 -29.64
N LEU A 216 -17.90 -12.60 -29.76
CA LEU A 216 -17.08 -13.16 -28.70
C LEU A 216 -15.89 -12.26 -28.33
N GLN A 217 -15.26 -11.63 -29.33
CA GLN A 217 -14.19 -10.66 -29.10
C GLN A 217 -14.66 -9.44 -28.29
N ILE A 218 -15.88 -8.95 -28.55
CA ILE A 218 -16.51 -7.87 -27.77
C ILE A 218 -16.71 -8.30 -26.31
N ASP A 219 -17.28 -9.48 -26.07
CA ASP A 219 -17.57 -9.99 -24.73
C ASP A 219 -16.27 -10.16 -23.91
N ILE A 220 -15.18 -10.60 -24.56
CA ILE A 220 -13.84 -10.71 -23.96
C ILE A 220 -13.31 -9.32 -23.55
N LEU A 221 -13.41 -8.32 -24.43
CA LEU A 221 -12.95 -6.96 -24.15
C LEU A 221 -13.77 -6.27 -23.05
N GLU A 222 -15.09 -6.49 -23.02
CA GLU A 222 -15.96 -5.98 -21.94
C GLU A 222 -15.59 -6.59 -20.59
N THR A 223 -15.31 -7.88 -20.56
CA THR A 223 -14.86 -8.57 -19.34
C THR A 223 -13.50 -8.04 -18.89
N LYS A 224 -12.54 -7.85 -19.82
CA LYS A 224 -11.23 -7.26 -19.54
C LYS A 224 -11.38 -5.84 -18.98
N LEU A 225 -12.20 -5.01 -19.61
CA LEU A 225 -12.43 -3.64 -19.17
C LEU A 225 -13.01 -3.57 -17.76
N LYS A 226 -13.97 -4.43 -17.45
CA LYS A 226 -14.51 -4.56 -16.09
C LYS A 226 -13.45 -4.94 -15.07
N SER A 227 -12.57 -5.89 -15.39
CA SER A 227 -11.46 -6.28 -14.51
C SER A 227 -10.49 -5.11 -14.27
N LEU A 228 -10.17 -4.32 -15.31
CA LEU A 228 -9.32 -3.14 -15.17
C LEU A 228 -9.95 -2.07 -14.26
N TYR A 229 -11.27 -1.87 -14.34
CA TYR A 229 -11.99 -0.96 -13.44
C TYR A 229 -11.94 -1.41 -11.98
N GLU A 230 -12.10 -2.72 -11.74
CA GLU A 230 -11.99 -3.27 -10.39
C GLU A 230 -10.58 -3.07 -9.80
N ILE A 231 -9.52 -3.25 -10.60
CA ILE A 231 -8.14 -2.94 -10.19
C ILE A 231 -8.01 -1.44 -9.83
N GLY A 232 -8.56 -0.56 -10.65
CA GLY A 232 -8.56 0.88 -10.37
C GLY A 232 -9.22 1.23 -9.03
N LYS A 233 -10.34 0.58 -8.74
CA LYS A 233 -11.10 0.81 -7.52
C LYS A 233 -10.42 0.21 -6.28
N THR A 234 -9.89 -0.99 -6.38
CA THR A 234 -9.27 -1.70 -5.24
C THR A 234 -7.90 -1.13 -4.89
N ASP A 235 -7.03 -0.92 -5.90
CA ASP A 235 -5.63 -0.58 -5.66
C ASP A 235 -5.38 0.92 -5.54
N TYR A 236 -6.22 1.73 -6.22
CA TYR A 236 -6.04 3.18 -6.32
C TYR A 236 -7.19 4.00 -5.73
N ASN A 237 -8.29 3.35 -5.35
CA ASN A 237 -9.54 4.01 -4.92
C ASN A 237 -10.06 5.01 -5.99
N ILE A 238 -9.92 4.65 -7.28
CA ILE A 238 -10.37 5.43 -8.42
C ILE A 238 -11.39 4.60 -9.20
N ASP A 239 -12.61 5.08 -9.31
CA ASP A 239 -13.67 4.45 -10.10
C ASP A 239 -13.63 4.99 -11.54
N PHE A 240 -12.76 4.39 -12.37
CA PHE A 240 -12.53 4.80 -13.75
C PHE A 240 -13.78 4.66 -14.67
N GLU A 241 -14.78 3.88 -14.25
CA GLU A 241 -16.03 3.74 -15.00
C GLU A 241 -16.80 5.05 -15.07
N ASN A 242 -16.72 5.84 -13.99
CA ASN A 242 -17.46 7.11 -13.87
C ASN A 242 -16.74 8.30 -14.54
N TYR A 243 -15.53 8.10 -15.08
CA TYR A 243 -14.76 9.16 -15.69
C TYR A 243 -14.59 9.00 -17.20
N LYS A 244 -14.62 10.12 -17.92
CA LYS A 244 -14.11 10.20 -19.28
C LYS A 244 -12.59 10.37 -19.21
N LEU A 245 -11.85 9.34 -19.58
CA LEU A 245 -10.39 9.40 -19.61
C LEU A 245 -9.92 10.27 -20.80
N VAL A 246 -8.93 11.11 -20.52
CA VAL A 246 -8.33 12.00 -21.53
C VAL A 246 -7.11 11.30 -22.14
N ASP A 247 -7.02 11.27 -23.47
CA ASP A 247 -5.89 10.67 -24.17
C ASP A 247 -4.62 11.49 -23.96
N PHE A 248 -3.46 10.81 -23.87
CA PHE A 248 -2.15 11.45 -23.72
C PHE A 248 -1.78 12.35 -24.91
N ILE A 249 -2.32 12.06 -26.10
CA ILE A 249 -2.03 12.82 -27.32
C ILE A 249 -2.55 14.26 -27.24
N ASP A 250 -3.64 14.47 -26.48
CA ASP A 250 -4.20 15.80 -26.26
C ASP A 250 -3.41 16.63 -25.24
N ASN A 251 -2.43 16.05 -24.57
CA ASN A 251 -1.65 16.66 -23.49
C ASN A 251 -0.14 16.54 -23.74
N ASN A 252 0.34 17.00 -24.93
CA ASN A 252 1.77 17.00 -25.29
C ASN A 252 2.68 17.69 -24.24
N GLU A 253 2.15 18.61 -23.43
CA GLU A 253 2.87 19.21 -22.31
C GLU A 253 3.15 18.23 -21.15
N SER A 254 2.34 17.19 -20.99
CA SER A 254 2.44 16.26 -19.85
C SER A 254 3.62 15.31 -19.99
N ILE A 255 3.87 14.80 -21.20
CA ILE A 255 4.95 13.84 -21.46
C ILE A 255 6.32 14.54 -21.41
N GLU A 256 6.41 15.73 -21.98
CA GLU A 256 7.65 16.53 -21.94
C GLU A 256 7.98 16.97 -20.49
N LYS A 257 6.98 17.38 -19.69
CA LYS A 257 7.18 17.70 -18.28
C LYS A 257 7.55 16.49 -17.43
N LEU A 258 6.97 15.32 -17.69
CA LEU A 258 7.32 14.07 -17.01
C LEU A 258 8.76 13.65 -17.34
N LEU A 259 9.16 13.75 -18.62
CA LEU A 259 10.53 13.45 -19.06
C LEU A 259 11.54 14.47 -18.50
N ALA A 260 11.22 15.76 -18.51
CA ALA A 260 12.06 16.80 -17.93
C ALA A 260 12.26 16.61 -16.42
N ASN A 261 11.20 16.31 -15.66
CA ASN A 261 11.28 16.02 -14.22
C ASN A 261 12.07 14.72 -13.91
N TYR A 262 12.13 13.77 -14.85
CA TYR A 262 12.94 12.56 -14.71
C TYR A 262 14.42 12.83 -14.98
N MET A 263 14.73 13.73 -15.94
CA MET A 263 16.10 14.08 -16.32
C MET A 263 16.77 15.10 -15.38
N GLU A 264 16.00 15.85 -14.57
CA GLU A 264 16.54 16.76 -13.55
C GLU A 264 16.90 16.05 -12.22
N LYS A 265 16.57 14.77 -12.05
CA LYS A 265 16.83 14.00 -10.81
C LYS A 265 18.04 13.09 -10.87
N ASP A 266 18.73 13.00 -11.98
CA ASP A 266 20.04 12.37 -12.14
C ASP A 266 21.18 13.43 -12.11
#